data_506a36c0ab49db05154d7c9a2222399e
#
_entry.id   506a36c0ab49db05154d7c9a2222399e
#
_cell.length_a   1.000
_cell.length_b   1.000
_cell.length_c   1.000
_cell.angle_alpha   90.00
_cell.angle_beta   90.00
_cell.angle_gamma   90.00
#
_symmetry.space_group_name_H-M   'P 1'
#
loop_
_entity.id
_entity.type
_entity.pdbx_description
1 polymer ?
#
loop_
_entity_poly.entity_id
_entity_poly.type
_entity_poly.pdbx_seq_one_letter_code
_entity_poly.pdbx_strand_id
1 'polypeptide(L)'
;MYTKVEKVVEALYNYRNFWGNILYKIKGGKYLIRRENHNNIIHIIANGPSYAKTEHLIDLIPGDCMCMNFAINKDLVLKHSPKFVCWCDPDFFKDEYKLQRQEVLDYCKKNKA
;
A
#
# COMPACT_ATOMS: atom_id res chain seq x y z
N MET A 1 18.99 5.57 -23.76
CA MET A 1 20.06 6.45 -23.24
C MET A 1 19.42 7.69 -22.65
N TYR A 2 19.65 7.96 -21.38
CA TYR A 2 19.09 9.13 -20.71
C TYR A 2 19.76 10.42 -21.21
N THR A 3 18.97 11.43 -21.46
CA THR A 3 19.46 12.77 -21.75
C THR A 3 20.16 13.38 -20.53
N LYS A 4 20.95 14.45 -20.71
CA LYS A 4 21.57 15.16 -19.57
C LYS A 4 20.51 15.69 -18.59
N VAL A 5 19.37 16.12 -19.09
CA VAL A 5 18.25 16.64 -18.28
C VAL A 5 17.65 15.53 -17.42
N GLU A 6 17.42 14.35 -17.99
CA GLU A 6 16.89 13.21 -17.27
C GLU A 6 17.81 12.76 -16.12
N LYS A 7 19.12 12.75 -16.38
CA LYS A 7 20.10 12.42 -15.32
C LYS A 7 20.09 13.43 -14.17
N VAL A 8 19.93 14.71 -14.48
CA VAL A 8 19.83 15.76 -13.46
C VAL A 8 18.55 15.61 -12.64
N VAL A 9 17.42 15.36 -13.30
CA VAL A 9 16.12 15.12 -12.63
C VAL A 9 16.18 13.89 -11.73
N GLU A 10 16.76 12.80 -12.21
CA GLU A 10 16.95 11.59 -11.41
C GLU A 10 17.84 11.84 -10.18
N ALA A 11 18.94 12.55 -10.35
CA ALA A 11 19.84 12.91 -9.25
C ALA A 11 19.14 13.78 -8.19
N LEU A 12 18.33 14.76 -8.60
CA LEU A 12 17.55 15.59 -7.70
C LEU A 12 16.48 14.80 -6.95
N TYR A 13 15.82 13.87 -7.63
CA TYR A 13 14.83 12.99 -7.02
C TYR A 13 15.46 12.09 -5.95
N ASN A 14 16.59 11.46 -6.25
CA ASN A 14 17.34 10.61 -5.31
C ASN A 14 17.84 11.41 -4.11
N TYR A 15 18.33 12.62 -4.32
CA TYR A 15 18.76 13.52 -3.26
C TYR A 15 17.60 13.89 -2.32
N ARG A 16 16.46 14.24 -2.88
CA ARG A 16 15.24 14.54 -2.11
C ARG A 16 14.80 13.35 -1.26
N ASN A 17 14.78 12.15 -1.83
CA ASN A 17 14.39 10.94 -1.12
C ASN A 17 15.36 10.60 0.00
N PHE A 18 16.66 10.74 -0.22
CA PHE A 18 17.70 10.54 0.78
C PHE A 18 17.48 11.44 2.01
N TRP A 19 17.28 12.73 1.80
CA TRP A 19 17.03 13.68 2.89
C TRP A 19 15.67 13.45 3.55
N GLY A 20 14.65 13.11 2.79
CA GLY A 20 13.35 12.75 3.34
C GLY A 20 13.42 11.57 4.30
N ASN A 21 14.18 10.54 3.95
CA ASN A 21 14.39 9.38 4.82
C ASN A 21 15.18 9.74 6.10
N ILE A 22 16.20 10.58 6.00
CA ILE A 22 16.95 11.04 7.17
C ILE A 22 16.05 11.85 8.11
N LEU A 23 15.30 12.81 7.57
CA LEU A 23 14.37 13.62 8.35
C LEU A 23 13.27 12.78 9.03
N TYR A 24 12.77 11.77 8.33
CA TYR A 24 11.80 10.85 8.90
C TYR A 24 12.36 10.09 10.10
N LYS A 25 13.57 9.58 10.00
CA LYS A 25 14.26 8.89 11.10
C LYS A 25 14.54 9.82 12.28
N ILE A 26 15.00 11.05 12.01
CA ILE A 26 15.27 12.06 13.05
C ILE A 26 13.99 12.43 13.82
N LYS A 27 12.84 12.52 13.13
CA LYS A 27 11.53 12.77 13.74
C LYS A 27 10.95 11.57 14.48
N GLY A 28 11.70 10.49 14.65
CA GLY A 28 11.25 9.28 15.36
C GLY A 28 10.41 8.34 14.51
N GLY A 29 10.44 8.49 13.19
CA GLY A 29 9.77 7.56 12.28
C GLY A 29 10.41 6.17 12.36
N LYS A 30 9.59 5.16 12.47
CA LYS A 30 10.01 3.76 12.45
C LYS A 30 9.44 3.08 11.22
N TYR A 31 10.29 2.39 10.47
CA TYR A 31 9.83 1.46 9.47
C TYR A 31 9.23 0.25 10.19
N LEU A 32 7.89 0.18 10.19
CA LEU A 32 7.17 -0.93 10.83
C LEU A 32 7.18 -2.16 9.92
N ILE A 33 8.34 -2.80 9.80
CA ILE A 33 8.37 -4.19 9.38
C ILE A 33 8.23 -5.01 10.67
N ARG A 34 7.00 -5.32 11.05
CA ARG A 34 6.77 -6.24 12.14
C ARG A 34 7.15 -7.63 11.67
N ARG A 35 8.19 -8.18 12.27
CA ARG A 35 8.50 -9.61 12.15
C ARG A 35 7.58 -10.40 13.09
N GLU A 36 6.31 -10.45 12.74
CA GLU A 36 5.38 -11.39 13.39
C GLU A 36 5.41 -12.71 12.62
N ASN A 37 4.89 -13.76 13.22
CA ASN A 37 4.71 -15.04 12.54
C ASN A 37 3.68 -14.89 11.41
N HIS A 38 4.16 -14.58 10.23
CA HIS A 38 3.36 -14.50 9.01
C HIS A 38 3.41 -15.81 8.25
N ASN A 39 2.36 -16.10 7.51
CA ASN A 39 2.40 -17.13 6.49
C ASN A 39 3.49 -16.79 5.45
N ASN A 40 4.09 -17.81 4.85
CA ASN A 40 5.11 -17.62 3.82
C ASN A 40 4.55 -17.06 2.50
N ILE A 41 3.23 -16.95 2.39
CA ILE A 41 2.53 -16.49 1.20
C ILE A 41 1.74 -15.23 1.54
N ILE A 42 1.88 -14.22 0.70
CA ILE A 42 1.09 -12.98 0.76
C ILE A 42 0.34 -12.84 -0.57
N HIS A 43 -0.98 -12.76 -0.47
CA HIS A 43 -1.83 -12.41 -1.61
C HIS A 43 -1.90 -10.89 -1.75
N ILE A 44 -1.39 -10.38 -2.85
CA ILE A 44 -1.44 -8.95 -3.17
C ILE A 44 -2.67 -8.68 -4.01
N ILE A 45 -3.59 -7.91 -3.49
CA ILE A 45 -4.86 -7.58 -4.14
C ILE A 45 -4.77 -6.17 -4.69
N ALA A 46 -4.71 -6.06 -6.02
CA ALA A 46 -4.75 -4.80 -6.72
C ALA A 46 -6.19 -4.41 -7.10
N ASN A 47 -6.38 -3.15 -7.43
CA ASN A 47 -7.70 -2.59 -7.77
C ASN A 47 -8.03 -2.73 -9.27
N GLY A 48 -7.87 -3.92 -9.82
CA GLY A 48 -8.14 -4.22 -11.23
C GLY A 48 -9.42 -5.02 -11.44
N PRO A 49 -10.00 -5.00 -12.67
CA PRO A 49 -11.22 -5.75 -12.98
C PRO A 49 -11.02 -7.26 -12.99
N SER A 50 -9.81 -7.75 -13.17
CA SER A 50 -9.48 -9.18 -13.18
C SER A 50 -9.57 -9.84 -11.80
N TYR A 51 -9.57 -9.05 -10.73
CA TYR A 51 -9.62 -9.59 -9.36
C TYR A 51 -10.85 -10.48 -9.14
N ALA A 52 -12.01 -10.09 -9.63
CA ALA A 52 -13.24 -10.86 -9.48
C ALA A 52 -13.14 -12.28 -10.06
N LYS A 53 -12.31 -12.47 -11.08
CA LYS A 53 -12.08 -13.78 -11.71
C LYS A 53 -11.12 -14.66 -10.93
N THR A 54 -10.22 -14.08 -10.15
CA THR A 54 -9.14 -14.78 -9.43
C THR A 54 -9.33 -14.81 -7.92
N GLU A 55 -10.33 -14.14 -7.41
CA GLU A 55 -10.58 -13.99 -5.98
C GLU A 55 -10.69 -15.34 -5.25
N HIS A 56 -11.29 -16.36 -5.87
CA HIS A 56 -11.40 -17.70 -5.31
C HIS A 56 -10.06 -18.36 -4.98
N LEU A 57 -8.96 -17.94 -5.62
CA LEU A 57 -7.62 -18.47 -5.35
C LEU A 57 -7.13 -18.14 -3.94
N ILE A 58 -7.62 -17.07 -3.34
CA ILE A 58 -7.27 -16.68 -1.96
C ILE A 58 -7.75 -17.73 -0.97
N ASP A 59 -8.92 -18.30 -1.20
CA ASP A 59 -9.48 -19.35 -0.35
C ASP A 59 -8.78 -20.71 -0.53
N LEU A 60 -8.25 -20.96 -1.74
CA LEU A 60 -7.55 -22.19 -2.07
C LEU A 60 -6.11 -22.24 -1.56
N ILE A 61 -5.45 -21.11 -1.48
CA ILE A 61 -4.04 -20.99 -1.09
C ILE A 61 -3.96 -20.23 0.22
N PRO A 62 -3.63 -20.89 1.35
CA PRO A 62 -3.49 -20.21 2.63
C PRO A 62 -2.40 -19.12 2.57
N GLY A 63 -2.71 -17.94 3.07
CA GLY A 63 -1.78 -16.82 3.09
C GLY A 63 -2.39 -15.57 3.71
N ASP A 64 -1.55 -14.60 3.97
CA ASP A 64 -1.99 -13.27 4.39
C ASP A 64 -2.40 -12.43 3.17
N CYS A 65 -3.25 -11.45 3.38
CA CYS A 65 -3.69 -10.55 2.32
C CYS A 65 -3.13 -9.15 2.51
N MET A 66 -2.66 -8.55 1.43
CA MET A 66 -2.31 -7.15 1.34
C MET A 66 -3.12 -6.52 0.21
N CYS A 67 -3.83 -5.44 0.50
CA CYS A 67 -4.54 -4.69 -0.53
C CYS A 67 -3.83 -3.37 -0.85
N MET A 68 -4.06 -2.86 -2.04
CA MET A 68 -3.42 -1.65 -2.55
C MET A 68 -4.45 -0.54 -2.76
N ASN A 69 -4.08 0.67 -2.37
CA ASN A 69 -4.87 1.88 -2.59
C ASN A 69 -6.31 1.72 -2.07
N PHE A 70 -7.31 2.04 -2.87
CA PHE A 70 -8.72 1.95 -2.50
C PHE A 70 -9.36 0.56 -2.68
N ALA A 71 -8.58 -0.49 -2.91
CA ALA A 71 -9.13 -1.84 -3.05
C ALA A 71 -9.91 -2.29 -1.81
N ILE A 72 -9.52 -1.82 -0.63
CA ILE A 72 -10.20 -2.14 0.63
C ILE A 72 -11.67 -1.70 0.68
N ASN A 73 -12.05 -0.73 -0.14
CA ASN A 73 -13.44 -0.23 -0.19
C ASN A 73 -14.39 -1.18 -0.94
N LYS A 74 -13.87 -2.26 -1.52
CA LYS A 74 -14.67 -3.29 -2.19
C LYS A 74 -15.03 -4.41 -1.21
N ASP A 75 -16.30 -4.77 -1.13
CA ASP A 75 -16.78 -5.86 -0.27
C ASP A 75 -16.06 -7.18 -0.53
N LEU A 76 -15.76 -7.44 -1.81
CA LEU A 76 -15.03 -8.63 -2.23
C LEU A 76 -13.61 -8.71 -1.64
N VAL A 77 -13.01 -7.56 -1.32
CA VAL A 77 -11.70 -7.48 -0.67
C VAL A 77 -11.86 -7.53 0.85
N LEU A 78 -12.86 -6.85 1.39
CA LEU A 78 -13.12 -6.79 2.84
C LEU A 78 -13.34 -8.16 3.46
N LYS A 79 -13.98 -9.08 2.76
CA LYS A 79 -14.26 -10.42 3.28
C LYS A 79 -13.01 -11.24 3.59
N HIS A 80 -11.86 -10.89 3.01
CA HIS A 80 -10.57 -11.55 3.26
C HIS A 80 -9.77 -10.92 4.39
N SER A 81 -10.29 -9.88 5.01
CA SER A 81 -9.68 -9.19 6.16
C SER A 81 -8.18 -8.88 5.96
N PRO A 82 -7.82 -8.06 4.96
CA PRO A 82 -6.41 -7.77 4.67
C PRO A 82 -5.66 -7.29 5.91
N LYS A 83 -4.49 -7.86 6.16
CA LYS A 83 -3.59 -7.45 7.24
C LYS A 83 -2.78 -6.21 6.91
N PHE A 84 -2.52 -6.00 5.63
CA PHE A 84 -1.66 -4.93 5.15
C PHE A 84 -2.41 -4.09 4.12
N VAL A 85 -2.22 -2.78 4.20
CA VAL A 85 -2.72 -1.83 3.21
C VAL A 85 -1.55 -1.02 2.70
N CYS A 86 -1.30 -1.04 1.40
CA CYS A 86 -0.21 -0.33 0.75
C CYS A 86 -0.74 0.85 -0.09
N TRP A 87 -0.08 1.98 0.02
CA TRP A 87 -0.42 3.20 -0.71
C TRP A 87 0.65 3.50 -1.74
N CYS A 88 0.28 3.49 -2.99
CA CYS A 88 1.17 3.80 -4.11
C CYS A 88 0.65 4.95 -4.97
N ASP A 89 -0.63 5.28 -4.86
CA ASP A 89 -1.29 6.26 -5.69
C ASP A 89 -1.34 7.63 -5.00
N PRO A 90 -0.78 8.69 -5.62
CA PRO A 90 -0.86 10.05 -5.09
C PRO A 90 -2.30 10.58 -5.02
N ASP A 91 -3.23 10.02 -5.78
CA ASP A 91 -4.64 10.39 -5.74
C ASP A 91 -5.28 10.18 -4.37
N PHE A 92 -4.70 9.32 -3.55
CA PHE A 92 -5.13 9.12 -2.16
C PHE A 92 -5.25 10.42 -1.37
N PHE A 93 -4.39 11.38 -1.64
CA PHE A 93 -4.35 12.66 -0.93
C PHE A 93 -5.20 13.76 -1.56
N LYS A 94 -5.88 13.51 -2.68
CA LYS A 94 -6.77 14.47 -3.31
C LYS A 94 -8.08 14.60 -2.52
N ASP A 95 -8.63 15.80 -2.47
CA ASP A 95 -9.86 16.10 -1.72
C ASP A 95 -11.08 15.34 -2.26
N GLU A 96 -11.13 15.05 -3.56
CA GLU A 96 -12.20 14.27 -4.19
C GLU A 96 -12.31 12.84 -3.64
N TYR A 97 -11.24 12.29 -3.07
CA TYR A 97 -11.18 10.95 -2.47
C TYR A 97 -11.23 10.96 -0.94
N LYS A 98 -11.60 12.06 -0.33
CA LYS A 98 -11.61 12.23 1.13
C LYS A 98 -12.45 11.17 1.85
N LEU A 99 -13.64 10.87 1.33
CA LEU A 99 -14.53 9.86 1.94
C LEU A 99 -13.94 8.46 1.85
N GLN A 100 -13.44 8.08 0.67
CA GLN A 100 -12.81 6.78 0.46
C GLN A 100 -11.56 6.62 1.33
N ARG A 101 -10.77 7.68 1.44
CA ARG A 101 -9.60 7.70 2.32
C ARG A 101 -10.00 7.48 3.78
N GLN A 102 -11.05 8.14 4.24
CA GLN A 102 -11.53 8.00 5.61
C GLN A 102 -11.97 6.57 5.91
N GLU A 103 -12.69 5.94 5.00
CA GLU A 103 -13.09 4.53 5.12
C GLU A 103 -11.90 3.60 5.31
N VAL A 104 -10.84 3.83 4.55
CA VAL A 104 -9.61 3.05 4.65
C VAL A 104 -8.90 3.26 5.97
N LEU A 105 -8.77 4.51 6.41
CA LEU A 105 -8.15 4.84 7.70
C LEU A 105 -8.95 4.23 8.86
N ASP A 106 -10.26 4.24 8.79
CA ASP A 106 -11.12 3.62 9.78
C ASP A 106 -10.95 2.11 9.81
N TYR A 107 -10.84 1.48 8.65
CA TYR A 107 -10.52 0.05 8.57
C TYR A 107 -9.18 -0.27 9.23
N CYS A 108 -8.13 0.45 8.88
CA CYS A 108 -6.79 0.23 9.44
C CYS A 108 -6.78 0.40 10.97
N LYS A 109 -7.46 1.41 11.47
CA LYS A 109 -7.59 1.68 12.90
C LYS A 109 -8.35 0.59 13.64
N LYS A 110 -9.46 0.13 13.08
CA LYS A 110 -10.31 -0.89 13.67
C LYS A 110 -9.64 -2.27 13.68
N ASN A 111 -8.93 -2.61 12.62
CA ASN A 111 -8.34 -3.94 12.43
C ASN A 111 -6.84 -3.98 12.73
N LYS A 112 -6.25 -2.88 13.15
CA LYS A 112 -4.81 -2.73 13.39
C LYS A 112 -3.94 -3.11 12.18
N ALA A 113 -4.50 -2.86 11.00
CA ALA A 113 -3.81 -3.09 9.73
C ALA A 113 -2.81 -1.97 9.41
#